data_2f1ab0ba870dfac9b6300bde0fb220ae
#
_entry.id   2f1ab0ba870dfac9b6300bde0fb220ae
#
_cell.length_a   1.000
_cell.length_b   1.000
_cell.length_c   1.000
_cell.angle_alpha   90.00
_cell.angle_beta   90.00
_cell.angle_gamma   90.00
#
_symmetry.space_group_name_H-M   'P 1'
#
loop_
_entity.id
_entity.type
_entity.pdbx_description
1 polymer ?
#
loop_
_entity_poly.entity_id
_entity_poly.type
_entity_poly.pdbx_seq_one_letter_code
_entity_poly.pdbx_strand_id
1 'polypeptide(L)'
;MKYTKIVATINASTCTEELLRGLYKNGMDVVRLNTAHMEIADMDRIVALVRKVSDKLAIMVDTKGPNIRTCNLDAPLALKIGDKLDLTGETVPQEKAVQVNYSKFTAEVPVGARIISTTAR
;
A
#
# COMPACT_ATOMS: atom_id res chain seq x y z
N MET A 1 -24.35 15.07 -20.38
CA MET A 1 -22.94 14.66 -20.43
C MET A 1 -22.37 14.70 -19.01
N LYS A 2 -21.75 13.61 -18.52
CA LYS A 2 -21.20 13.57 -17.16
C LYS A 2 -19.75 14.09 -17.19
N TYR A 3 -19.48 15.22 -16.55
CA TYR A 3 -18.14 15.82 -16.51
C TYR A 3 -17.24 15.25 -15.41
N THR A 4 -17.84 14.91 -14.26
CA THR A 4 -17.11 14.33 -13.12
C THR A 4 -17.01 12.83 -13.27
N LYS A 5 -15.80 12.28 -13.08
CA LYS A 5 -15.53 10.86 -13.11
C LYS A 5 -15.63 10.26 -11.70
N ILE A 6 -16.20 9.08 -11.61
CA ILE A 6 -16.26 8.33 -10.35
C ILE A 6 -15.13 7.28 -10.37
N VAL A 7 -14.23 7.42 -9.41
CA VAL A 7 -13.14 6.46 -9.15
C VAL A 7 -13.50 5.64 -7.93
N ALA A 8 -13.60 4.32 -8.08
CA ALA A 8 -13.85 3.41 -6.96
C ALA A 8 -12.61 2.56 -6.68
N THR A 9 -12.15 2.56 -5.43
CA THR A 9 -11.10 1.63 -4.99
C THR A 9 -11.71 0.26 -4.75
N ILE A 10 -11.18 -0.75 -5.42
CA ILE A 10 -11.64 -2.13 -5.32
C ILE A 10 -10.66 -2.92 -4.47
N ASN A 11 -11.20 -3.64 -3.48
CA ASN A 11 -10.43 -4.50 -2.60
C ASN A 11 -10.47 -5.95 -3.11
N ALA A 12 -9.35 -6.65 -3.06
CA ALA A 12 -9.23 -8.02 -3.55
C ALA A 12 -10.22 -8.98 -2.87
N SER A 13 -10.40 -8.84 -1.56
CA SER A 13 -11.28 -9.71 -0.77
C SER A 13 -12.78 -9.56 -1.08
N THR A 14 -13.20 -8.40 -1.60
CA THR A 14 -14.63 -8.11 -1.85
C THR A 14 -14.98 -8.02 -3.34
N CYS A 15 -13.98 -8.10 -4.22
CA CYS A 15 -14.18 -7.95 -5.66
C CYS A 15 -14.91 -9.17 -6.26
N THR A 16 -16.12 -8.94 -6.70
CA THR A 16 -16.93 -9.90 -7.49
C THR A 16 -17.36 -9.24 -8.80
N GLU A 17 -17.69 -10.06 -9.80
CA GLU A 17 -18.23 -9.56 -11.07
C GLU A 17 -19.55 -8.80 -10.85
N GLU A 18 -20.39 -9.29 -9.95
CA GLU A 18 -21.67 -8.65 -9.61
C GLU A 18 -21.47 -7.24 -9.02
N LEU A 19 -20.53 -7.10 -8.06
CA LEU A 19 -20.17 -5.80 -7.50
C LEU A 19 -19.71 -4.83 -8.60
N LEU A 20 -18.81 -5.27 -9.47
CA LEU A 20 -18.29 -4.44 -10.55
C LEU A 20 -19.39 -4.01 -11.53
N ARG A 21 -20.30 -4.91 -11.90
CA ARG A 21 -21.47 -4.59 -12.75
C ARG A 21 -22.39 -3.59 -12.07
N GLY A 22 -22.64 -3.76 -10.79
CA GLY A 22 -23.44 -2.83 -9.99
C GLY A 22 -22.83 -1.41 -9.96
N LEU A 23 -21.53 -1.31 -9.66
CA LEU A 23 -20.82 -0.04 -9.65
C LEU A 23 -20.78 0.62 -11.04
N TYR A 24 -20.53 -0.15 -12.09
CA TYR A 24 -20.53 0.35 -13.46
C TYR A 24 -21.91 0.89 -13.88
N LYS A 25 -22.98 0.13 -13.59
CA LYS A 25 -24.36 0.56 -13.86
C LYS A 25 -24.72 1.85 -13.14
N ASN A 26 -24.16 2.08 -11.95
CA ASN A 26 -24.34 3.29 -11.16
C ASN A 26 -23.32 4.40 -11.46
N GLY A 27 -22.57 4.25 -12.54
CA GLY A 27 -21.75 5.32 -13.12
C GLY A 27 -20.29 5.37 -12.69
N MET A 28 -19.71 4.28 -12.19
CA MET A 28 -18.27 4.16 -12.01
C MET A 28 -17.57 4.24 -13.36
N ASP A 29 -16.53 5.06 -13.44
CA ASP A 29 -15.71 5.24 -14.64
C ASP A 29 -14.33 4.57 -14.50
N VAL A 30 -13.80 4.51 -13.28
CA VAL A 30 -12.42 4.06 -13.01
C VAL A 30 -12.40 3.10 -11.84
N VAL A 31 -11.78 1.95 -12.04
CA VAL A 31 -11.41 1.01 -10.99
C VAL A 31 -10.00 1.33 -10.53
N ARG A 32 -9.82 1.72 -9.24
CA ARG A 32 -8.51 1.95 -8.65
C ARG A 32 -8.06 0.71 -7.88
N LEU A 33 -6.86 0.22 -8.22
CA LEU A 33 -6.18 -0.88 -7.55
C LEU A 33 -5.05 -0.31 -6.69
N ASN A 34 -5.16 -0.47 -5.36
CA ASN A 34 -4.10 -0.04 -4.45
C ASN A 34 -3.09 -1.19 -4.25
N THR A 35 -1.95 -1.11 -4.92
CA THR A 35 -0.92 -2.15 -4.89
C THR A 35 -0.17 -2.26 -3.57
N ALA A 36 -0.40 -1.34 -2.63
CA ALA A 36 0.21 -1.41 -1.31
C ALA A 36 -0.23 -2.66 -0.52
N HIS A 37 -1.41 -3.20 -0.83
CA HIS A 37 -2.06 -4.29 -0.10
C HIS A 37 -2.66 -5.34 -1.05
N MET A 38 -2.06 -5.53 -2.22
CA MET A 38 -2.59 -6.41 -3.24
C MET A 38 -1.46 -7.22 -3.89
N GLU A 39 -1.65 -8.52 -3.99
CA GLU A 39 -0.75 -9.41 -4.69
C GLU A 39 -0.97 -9.35 -6.20
N ILE A 40 0.05 -9.70 -6.98
CA ILE A 40 -0.03 -9.68 -8.46
C ILE A 40 -1.17 -10.57 -8.97
N ALA A 41 -1.32 -11.76 -8.39
CA ALA A 41 -2.39 -12.68 -8.77
C ALA A 41 -3.80 -12.10 -8.55
N ASP A 42 -3.99 -11.32 -7.48
CA ASP A 42 -5.24 -10.60 -7.23
C ASP A 42 -5.49 -9.50 -8.25
N MET A 43 -4.45 -8.76 -8.64
CA MET A 43 -4.57 -7.75 -9.69
C MET A 43 -5.00 -8.37 -11.00
N ASP A 44 -4.35 -9.46 -11.44
CA ASP A 44 -4.69 -10.17 -12.67
C ASP A 44 -6.14 -10.64 -12.68
N ARG A 45 -6.58 -11.22 -11.55
CA ARG A 45 -7.97 -11.65 -11.36
C ARG A 45 -8.95 -10.49 -11.49
N ILE A 46 -8.68 -9.37 -10.82
CA ILE A 46 -9.56 -8.20 -10.84
C ILE A 46 -9.58 -7.58 -12.23
N VAL A 47 -8.43 -7.43 -12.88
CA VAL A 47 -8.34 -6.93 -14.26
C VAL A 47 -9.20 -7.78 -15.20
N ALA A 48 -9.11 -9.11 -15.09
CA ALA A 48 -9.93 -10.02 -15.89
C ALA A 48 -11.44 -9.84 -15.64
N LEU A 49 -11.84 -9.66 -14.37
CA LEU A 49 -13.23 -9.37 -14.01
C LEU A 49 -13.70 -8.02 -14.56
N VAL A 50 -12.88 -6.96 -14.45
CA VAL A 50 -13.20 -5.64 -14.99
C VAL A 50 -13.42 -5.71 -16.50
N ARG A 51 -12.57 -6.43 -17.24
CA ARG A 51 -12.69 -6.58 -18.70
C ARG A 51 -13.92 -7.39 -19.11
N LYS A 52 -14.37 -8.37 -18.29
CA LYS A 52 -15.66 -9.04 -18.49
C LYS A 52 -16.88 -8.11 -18.33
N VAL A 53 -16.75 -7.08 -17.49
CA VAL A 53 -17.82 -6.10 -17.27
C VAL A 53 -17.86 -5.07 -18.39
N SER A 54 -16.72 -4.46 -18.73
CA SER A 54 -16.65 -3.49 -19.81
C SER A 54 -15.21 -3.14 -20.18
N ASP A 55 -14.93 -3.03 -21.48
CA ASP A 55 -13.66 -2.51 -22.01
C ASP A 55 -13.52 -0.99 -21.82
N LYS A 56 -14.62 -0.30 -21.53
CA LYS A 56 -14.65 1.16 -21.31
C LYS A 56 -14.27 1.55 -19.90
N LEU A 57 -14.28 0.62 -18.93
CA LEU A 57 -13.83 0.90 -17.59
C LEU A 57 -12.33 1.14 -17.58
N ALA A 58 -11.91 2.31 -17.12
CA ALA A 58 -10.49 2.58 -16.90
C ALA A 58 -9.99 1.83 -15.66
N ILE A 59 -8.74 1.39 -15.70
CA ILE A 59 -8.06 0.79 -14.56
C ILE A 59 -6.92 1.71 -14.17
N MET A 60 -6.92 2.13 -12.91
CA MET A 60 -5.87 2.93 -12.30
C MET A 60 -5.08 2.03 -11.35
N VAL A 61 -3.82 1.82 -11.65
CA VAL A 61 -2.89 1.12 -10.75
C VAL A 61 -2.16 2.17 -9.92
N ASP A 62 -2.45 2.20 -8.61
CA ASP A 62 -1.82 3.11 -7.67
C ASP A 62 -0.63 2.38 -7.01
N THR A 63 0.57 2.74 -7.48
CA THR A 63 1.81 2.10 -7.05
C THR A 63 2.36 2.74 -5.78
N LYS A 64 3.01 1.93 -4.95
CA LYS A 64 3.77 2.45 -3.80
C LYS A 64 4.85 3.41 -4.28
N GLY A 65 4.92 4.58 -3.64
CA GLY A 65 6.11 5.42 -3.74
C GLY A 65 7.32 4.80 -3.02
N PRO A 66 8.52 5.39 -3.13
CA PRO A 66 9.73 4.93 -2.46
C PRO A 66 9.70 5.29 -0.96
N ASN A 67 8.68 4.85 -0.25
CA ASN A 67 8.52 5.13 1.18
C ASN A 67 9.39 4.21 2.00
N ILE A 68 10.19 4.78 2.90
CA ILE A 68 10.89 4.03 3.93
C ILE A 68 9.88 3.68 5.02
N ARG A 69 9.79 2.39 5.37
CA ARG A 69 8.87 1.89 6.38
C ARG A 69 9.58 0.92 7.30
N THR A 70 9.17 0.89 8.55
CA THR A 70 9.52 -0.22 9.46
C THR A 70 8.92 -1.52 8.92
N CYS A 71 9.66 -2.59 9.01
CA CYS A 71 9.26 -3.92 8.54
C CYS A 71 9.73 -5.00 9.52
N ASN A 72 9.25 -6.23 9.32
CA ASN A 72 9.60 -7.40 10.14
C ASN A 72 9.35 -7.18 11.65
N LEU A 73 8.24 -6.52 11.99
CA LEU A 73 7.78 -6.38 13.36
C LEU A 73 6.69 -7.42 13.63
N ASP A 74 6.90 -8.28 14.62
CA ASP A 74 5.91 -9.29 15.04
C ASP A 74 4.75 -8.66 15.80
N ALA A 75 5.01 -7.54 16.48
CA ALA A 75 4.02 -6.79 17.24
C ALA A 75 4.32 -5.28 17.24
N PRO A 76 3.32 -4.42 17.50
CA PRO A 76 3.53 -2.98 17.66
C PRO A 76 4.48 -2.69 18.83
N LEU A 77 5.44 -1.79 18.61
CA LEU A 77 6.34 -1.30 19.65
C LEU A 77 5.71 -0.12 20.39
N ALA A 78 5.57 -0.24 21.69
CA ALA A 78 5.14 0.84 22.58
C ALA A 78 6.37 1.66 22.99
N LEU A 79 6.50 2.89 22.48
CA LEU A 79 7.61 3.79 22.78
C LEU A 79 7.15 4.94 23.65
N LYS A 80 8.01 5.34 24.60
CA LYS A 80 7.83 6.52 25.46
C LYS A 80 8.85 7.58 25.12
N ILE A 81 8.56 8.81 25.52
CA ILE A 81 9.52 9.91 25.38
C ILE A 81 10.81 9.57 26.15
N GLY A 82 11.94 9.66 25.45
CA GLY A 82 13.27 9.35 26.00
C GLY A 82 13.76 7.92 25.73
N ASP A 83 12.93 7.04 25.18
CA ASP A 83 13.35 5.71 24.77
C ASP A 83 14.36 5.80 23.64
N LYS A 84 15.31 4.86 23.64
CA LYS A 84 16.26 4.65 22.55
C LYS A 84 15.75 3.56 21.63
N LEU A 85 15.85 3.79 20.34
CA LEU A 85 15.44 2.86 19.30
C LEU A 85 16.56 2.75 18.26
N ASP A 86 17.07 1.54 18.09
CA ASP A 86 18.03 1.26 17.03
C ASP A 86 17.28 0.94 15.73
N LEU A 87 17.64 1.63 14.66
CA LEU A 87 17.10 1.43 13.33
C LEU A 87 18.17 0.93 12.37
N THR A 88 17.85 -0.04 11.53
CA THR A 88 18.78 -0.57 10.53
C THR A 88 18.10 -0.89 9.22
N GLY A 89 18.84 -0.78 8.11
CA GLY A 89 18.42 -1.27 6.80
C GLY A 89 18.76 -2.74 6.56
N GLU A 90 19.50 -3.36 7.46
CA GLU A 90 19.91 -4.75 7.36
C GLU A 90 18.91 -5.70 8.02
N THR A 91 18.87 -6.95 7.57
CA THR A 91 18.06 -7.98 8.21
C THR A 91 18.74 -8.43 9.51
N VAL A 92 18.16 -8.07 10.63
CA VAL A 92 18.65 -8.42 11.97
C VAL A 92 17.48 -8.95 12.82
N PRO A 93 17.78 -9.75 13.89
CA PRO A 93 16.77 -10.11 14.86
C PRO A 93 16.13 -8.86 15.48
N GLN A 94 14.80 -8.90 15.66
CA GLN A 94 14.00 -7.77 16.16
C GLN A 94 14.43 -7.26 17.54
N GLU A 95 15.00 -8.15 18.38
CA GLU A 95 15.48 -7.78 19.71
C GLU A 95 16.69 -6.84 19.67
N LYS A 96 17.38 -6.74 18.52
CA LYS A 96 18.60 -5.91 18.37
C LYS A 96 18.26 -4.55 17.77
N ALA A 97 17.41 -4.49 16.74
CA ALA A 97 17.06 -3.25 16.07
C ALA A 97 15.77 -3.41 15.27
N VAL A 98 15.10 -2.31 15.03
CA VAL A 98 13.94 -2.26 14.11
C VAL A 98 14.44 -2.12 12.69
N GLN A 99 14.08 -3.07 11.86
CA GLN A 99 14.41 -3.04 10.45
C GLN A 99 13.55 -2.04 9.69
N VAL A 100 14.18 -1.31 8.77
CA VAL A 100 13.49 -0.51 7.75
C VAL A 100 13.73 -1.11 6.36
N ASN A 101 12.78 -0.93 5.45
CA ASN A 101 12.83 -1.48 4.09
C ASN A 101 13.77 -0.72 3.14
N TYR A 102 14.84 -0.14 3.67
CA TYR A 102 15.87 0.58 2.91
C TYR A 102 17.26 0.17 3.36
N SER A 103 17.93 -0.66 2.57
CA SER A 103 19.22 -1.27 2.94
C SER A 103 20.36 -0.27 3.20
N LYS A 104 20.32 0.89 2.55
CA LYS A 104 21.33 1.95 2.74
C LYS A 104 21.02 2.93 3.86
N PHE A 105 19.99 2.66 4.67
CA PHE A 105 19.49 3.57 5.69
C PHE A 105 20.61 4.10 6.62
N THR A 106 21.40 3.19 7.19
CA THR A 106 22.47 3.54 8.11
C THR A 106 23.66 4.27 7.46
N ALA A 107 23.86 4.05 6.15
CA ALA A 107 24.93 4.69 5.41
C ALA A 107 24.57 6.11 4.91
N GLU A 108 23.29 6.35 4.63
CA GLU A 108 22.83 7.59 3.99
C GLU A 108 22.16 8.56 4.98
N VAL A 109 21.75 8.11 6.17
CA VAL A 109 21.20 8.99 7.21
C VAL A 109 22.35 9.56 8.05
N PRO A 110 22.62 10.87 7.99
CA PRO A 110 23.75 11.44 8.71
C PRO A 110 23.47 11.50 10.22
N VAL A 111 24.55 11.46 11.01
CA VAL A 111 24.47 11.65 12.47
C VAL A 111 23.86 13.03 12.78
N GLY A 112 22.89 13.06 13.68
CA GLY A 112 22.14 14.28 14.04
C GLY A 112 20.91 14.55 13.17
N ALA A 113 20.65 13.73 12.15
CA ALA A 113 19.41 13.84 11.37
C ALA A 113 18.19 13.60 12.24
N ARG A 114 17.13 14.37 11.98
CA ARG A 114 15.83 14.16 12.62
C ARG A 114 15.02 13.14 11.83
N ILE A 115 14.66 12.05 12.47
CA ILE A 115 13.78 11.02 11.88
C ILE A 115 12.36 11.24 12.40
N ILE A 116 11.41 11.35 11.47
CA ILE A 116 9.98 11.48 11.80
C ILE A 116 9.30 10.20 11.37
N SER A 117 8.68 9.51 12.31
CA SER A 117 7.85 8.33 12.04
C SER A 117 6.38 8.69 12.26
N THR A 118 5.52 8.22 11.35
CA THR A 118 4.07 8.25 11.55
C THR A 118 3.62 6.89 12.03
N THR A 119 2.73 6.84 13.01
CA THR A 119 2.08 5.58 13.38
C THR A 119 1.30 5.06 12.19
N ALA A 120 1.73 3.91 11.64
CA ALA A 120 0.86 3.13 10.78
C ALA A 120 -0.19 2.47 11.69
N ARG A 121 -1.46 2.74 11.44
CA ARG A 121 -2.58 1.97 12.01
C ARG A 121 -2.79 0.73 11.20
#